data_d08e8f781e62e996a3e70d7049ae568a
#
_entry.id   d08e8f781e62e996a3e70d7049ae568a
#
_cell.length_a   1.000
_cell.length_b   1.000
_cell.length_c   1.000
_cell.angle_alpha   90.00
_cell.angle_beta   90.00
_cell.angle_gamma   90.00
#
_symmetry.space_group_name_H-M   'P 1'
#
loop_
_entity.id
_entity.type
_entity.pdbx_description
1 polymer ?
#
loop_
_entity_poly.entity_id
_entity_poly.type
_entity_poly.pdbx_seq_one_letter_code
_entity_poly.pdbx_strand_id
1 'polypeptide(L)'
;VLARKISVEERKLMAKTLAKEFDFKLYTISNTERFPEICNCGPVDFAKQAPLVFNGSKINIYVTPRAIRSGVPLRVLEIMACQGFVLVNYQEDLAKEFEEGKELVMYRSLDEMVEKIRYYLEHEEERQAIARAGYEKVIREYNYAAKLRKILEQRPSGVIQHMRNSF
;
A
#
# COMPACT_ATOMS: atom_id res chain seq x y z
N VAL A 1 9.61 18.87 -9.43
CA VAL A 1 9.59 18.36 -10.82
C VAL A 1 10.41 17.08 -10.95
N LEU A 2 11.67 17.03 -10.45
CA LEU A 2 12.59 15.91 -10.61
C LEU A 2 12.07 14.60 -9.92
N ALA A 3 11.66 14.69 -8.67
CA ALA A 3 11.14 13.53 -7.92
C ALA A 3 9.95 12.85 -8.63
N ARG A 4 9.06 13.64 -9.23
CA ARG A 4 7.93 13.10 -10.01
C ARG A 4 8.40 12.36 -11.26
N LYS A 5 9.38 12.90 -11.99
CA LYS A 5 9.93 12.24 -13.19
C LYS A 5 10.59 10.91 -12.83
N ILE A 6 11.41 10.91 -11.77
CA ILE A 6 12.06 9.67 -11.27
C ILE A 6 11.02 8.62 -10.90
N SER A 7 9.99 8.99 -10.14
CA SER A 7 8.92 8.04 -9.76
C SER A 7 8.16 7.48 -10.96
N VAL A 8 8.00 8.25 -12.03
CA VAL A 8 7.37 7.76 -13.28
C VAL A 8 8.25 6.74 -13.96
N GLU A 9 9.55 7.01 -14.09
CA GLU A 9 10.49 6.07 -14.75
C GLU A 9 10.68 4.79 -13.93
N GLU A 10 10.75 4.88 -12.60
CA GLU A 10 10.79 3.71 -11.71
C GLU A 10 9.56 2.83 -11.89
N ARG A 11 8.36 3.42 -11.94
CA ARG A 11 7.10 2.67 -12.16
C ARG A 11 7.04 2.03 -13.54
N LYS A 12 7.54 2.71 -14.58
CA LYS A 12 7.62 2.13 -15.93
C LYS A 12 8.57 0.95 -15.98
N LEU A 13 9.76 1.10 -15.37
CA LEU A 13 10.74 0.01 -15.31
C LEU A 13 10.16 -1.20 -14.57
N MET A 14 9.59 -0.97 -13.39
CA MET A 14 8.91 -2.00 -12.61
C MET A 14 7.82 -2.70 -13.43
N ALA A 15 6.90 -1.95 -14.04
CA ALA A 15 5.80 -2.54 -14.81
C ALA A 15 6.29 -3.39 -15.98
N LYS A 16 7.34 -2.94 -16.69
CA LYS A 16 7.97 -3.71 -17.77
C LYS A 16 8.62 -5.01 -17.28
N THR A 17 9.33 -4.94 -16.16
CA THR A 17 9.97 -6.11 -15.57
C THR A 17 8.92 -7.13 -15.15
N LEU A 18 7.88 -6.68 -14.46
CA LEU A 18 6.81 -7.57 -13.99
C LEU A 18 5.99 -8.18 -15.12
N ALA A 19 5.68 -7.41 -16.15
CA ALA A 19 4.92 -7.89 -17.29
C ALA A 19 5.65 -8.98 -18.10
N LYS A 20 6.99 -9.01 -18.05
CA LYS A 20 7.80 -10.05 -18.71
C LYS A 20 7.90 -11.33 -17.91
N GLU A 21 7.82 -11.25 -16.58
CA GLU A 21 8.11 -12.37 -15.69
C GLU A 21 6.86 -13.00 -15.06
N PHE A 22 5.77 -12.22 -14.96
CA PHE A 22 4.58 -12.62 -14.21
C PHE A 22 3.29 -12.30 -14.97
N ASP A 23 2.16 -12.92 -14.58
CA ASP A 23 0.82 -12.49 -14.98
C ASP A 23 0.48 -11.16 -14.26
N PHE A 24 1.09 -10.10 -14.76
CA PHE A 24 0.99 -8.76 -14.18
C PHE A 24 -0.12 -7.95 -14.85
N LYS A 25 -1.03 -7.42 -14.04
CA LYS A 25 -2.13 -6.56 -14.47
C LYS A 25 -1.97 -5.16 -13.92
N LEU A 26 -1.99 -4.17 -14.81
CA LEU A 26 -1.89 -2.76 -14.46
C LEU A 26 -3.27 -2.11 -14.59
N TYR A 27 -3.73 -1.46 -13.52
CA TYR A 27 -4.97 -0.70 -13.52
C TYR A 27 -4.65 0.80 -13.56
N THR A 28 -4.78 1.42 -14.72
CA THR A 28 -4.42 2.84 -14.91
C THR A 28 -5.22 3.49 -16.03
N ILE A 29 -5.43 4.81 -15.89
CA ILE A 29 -5.97 5.67 -16.97
C ILE A 29 -4.88 6.06 -17.98
N SER A 30 -3.60 5.82 -17.66
CA SER A 30 -2.49 6.21 -18.54
C SER A 30 -2.45 5.33 -19.77
N ASN A 31 -2.14 5.94 -20.93
CA ASN A 31 -1.92 5.19 -22.16
C ASN A 31 -0.64 4.33 -22.06
N THR A 32 -0.77 3.05 -22.34
CA THR A 32 0.31 2.04 -22.32
C THR A 32 0.61 1.43 -23.70
N GLU A 33 0.05 1.96 -24.79
CA GLU A 33 0.24 1.42 -26.16
C GLU A 33 1.71 1.28 -26.58
N ARG A 34 2.59 2.13 -26.02
CA ARG A 34 4.04 2.06 -26.27
C ARG A 34 4.72 0.89 -25.53
N PHE A 35 3.98 0.14 -24.72
CA PHE A 35 4.46 -0.96 -23.90
C PHE A 35 3.50 -2.17 -24.05
N PRO A 36 3.53 -2.83 -25.23
CA PRO A 36 2.57 -3.89 -25.55
C PRO A 36 2.67 -5.10 -24.60
N GLU A 37 3.78 -5.25 -23.88
CA GLU A 37 3.98 -6.26 -22.84
C GLU A 37 3.13 -6.03 -21.60
N ILE A 38 2.65 -4.80 -21.35
CA ILE A 38 1.88 -4.46 -20.16
C ILE A 38 0.38 -4.66 -20.41
N CYS A 39 -0.22 -5.60 -19.69
CA CYS A 39 -1.67 -5.77 -19.66
C CYS A 39 -2.31 -4.62 -18.86
N ASN A 40 -2.78 -3.58 -19.55
CA ASN A 40 -3.52 -2.49 -18.94
C ASN A 40 -5.02 -2.82 -18.92
N CYS A 41 -5.55 -3.08 -17.72
CA CYS A 41 -6.96 -3.37 -17.49
C CYS A 41 -7.86 -2.11 -17.41
N GLY A 42 -7.27 -0.93 -17.63
CA GLY A 42 -7.99 0.34 -17.53
C GLY A 42 -8.18 0.83 -16.08
N PRO A 43 -8.93 1.91 -15.87
CA PRO A 43 -9.26 2.41 -14.55
C PRO A 43 -10.30 1.51 -13.86
N VAL A 44 -10.24 1.46 -12.54
CA VAL A 44 -11.25 0.80 -11.71
C VAL A 44 -12.01 1.82 -10.87
N ASP A 45 -13.31 1.59 -10.71
CA ASP A 45 -14.12 2.33 -9.72
C ASP A 45 -13.62 2.00 -8.31
N PHE A 46 -13.31 3.07 -7.57
CA PHE A 46 -12.65 2.96 -6.28
C PHE A 46 -13.51 2.29 -5.21
N ALA A 47 -14.81 2.56 -5.21
CA ALA A 47 -15.74 2.05 -4.21
C ALA A 47 -16.23 0.64 -4.53
N LYS A 48 -16.36 0.30 -5.82
CA LYS A 48 -17.03 -0.93 -6.25
C LYS A 48 -16.06 -2.00 -6.75
N GLN A 49 -15.06 -1.61 -7.52
CA GLN A 49 -14.18 -2.55 -8.22
C GLN A 49 -12.82 -2.74 -7.53
N ALA A 50 -12.22 -1.66 -7.01
CA ALA A 50 -10.90 -1.75 -6.41
C ALA A 50 -10.83 -2.75 -5.24
N PRO A 51 -11.83 -2.85 -4.32
CA PRO A 51 -11.83 -3.87 -3.28
C PRO A 51 -11.78 -5.30 -3.83
N LEU A 52 -12.49 -5.57 -4.92
CA LEU A 52 -12.49 -6.89 -5.56
C LEU A 52 -11.13 -7.20 -6.19
N VAL A 53 -10.51 -6.20 -6.83
CA VAL A 53 -9.15 -6.35 -7.39
C VAL A 53 -8.13 -6.60 -6.28
N PHE A 54 -8.18 -5.84 -5.18
CA PHE A 54 -7.25 -5.97 -4.08
C PHE A 54 -7.37 -7.33 -3.38
N ASN A 55 -8.57 -7.80 -3.13
CA ASN A 55 -8.82 -9.09 -2.52
C ASN A 55 -8.51 -10.26 -3.47
N GLY A 56 -8.86 -10.14 -4.75
CA GLY A 56 -8.67 -11.19 -5.75
C GLY A 56 -7.24 -11.31 -6.29
N SER A 57 -6.38 -10.32 -6.06
CA SER A 57 -4.98 -10.36 -6.49
C SER A 57 -4.14 -11.15 -5.49
N LYS A 58 -3.30 -12.08 -5.98
CA LYS A 58 -2.36 -12.81 -5.11
C LYS A 58 -1.38 -11.85 -4.41
N ILE A 59 -0.85 -10.87 -5.16
CA ILE A 59 0.08 -9.87 -4.65
C ILE A 59 -0.34 -8.50 -5.18
N ASN A 60 -0.54 -7.53 -4.30
CA ASN A 60 -0.77 -6.15 -4.66
C ASN A 60 0.51 -5.36 -4.50
N ILE A 61 1.00 -4.77 -5.57
CA ILE A 61 2.24 -3.98 -5.57
C ILE A 61 1.88 -2.50 -5.50
N TYR A 62 2.43 -1.81 -4.53
CA TYR A 62 2.31 -0.38 -4.42
C TYR A 62 3.67 0.30 -4.38
N VAL A 63 3.85 1.31 -5.23
CA VAL A 63 5.07 2.13 -5.28
C VAL A 63 4.74 3.51 -4.77
N THR A 64 5.22 3.83 -3.58
CA THR A 64 5.08 5.17 -3.03
C THR A 64 5.90 6.16 -3.84
N PRO A 65 5.29 7.26 -4.29
CA PRO A 65 6.03 8.32 -4.98
C PRO A 65 7.14 8.91 -4.10
N ARG A 66 8.32 9.16 -4.66
CA ARG A 66 9.45 9.78 -3.94
C ARG A 66 9.16 11.17 -3.35
N ALA A 67 8.09 11.82 -3.80
CA ALA A 67 7.64 13.07 -3.22
C ALA A 67 6.98 12.91 -1.84
N ILE A 68 6.47 11.72 -1.51
CA ILE A 68 5.89 11.40 -0.21
C ILE A 68 7.02 10.95 0.69
N ARG A 69 7.42 11.82 1.63
CA ARG A 69 8.55 11.57 2.54
C ARG A 69 8.13 11.04 3.89
N SER A 70 6.88 11.24 4.27
CA SER A 70 6.35 10.85 5.58
C SER A 70 4.89 10.41 5.48
N GLY A 71 4.46 9.66 6.48
CA GLY A 71 3.10 9.15 6.63
C GLY A 71 2.88 7.78 5.97
N VAL A 72 1.84 7.12 6.42
CA VAL A 72 1.39 5.83 5.87
C VAL A 72 0.54 6.09 4.62
N PRO A 73 0.90 5.57 3.44
CA PRO A 73 0.12 5.77 2.23
C PRO A 73 -1.28 5.16 2.36
N LEU A 74 -2.31 5.94 2.08
CA LEU A 74 -3.70 5.50 2.18
C LEU A 74 -3.96 4.22 1.35
N ARG A 75 -3.35 4.12 0.17
CA ARG A 75 -3.46 2.94 -0.70
C ARG A 75 -3.00 1.64 -0.03
N VAL A 76 -1.95 1.68 0.77
CA VAL A 76 -1.49 0.51 1.54
C VAL A 76 -2.57 0.07 2.51
N LEU A 77 -3.16 1.02 3.26
CA LEU A 77 -4.25 0.73 4.20
C LEU A 77 -5.51 0.19 3.50
N GLU A 78 -5.85 0.72 2.32
CA GLU A 78 -7.00 0.26 1.53
C GLU A 78 -6.82 -1.18 1.04
N ILE A 79 -5.64 -1.54 0.54
CA ILE A 79 -5.33 -2.91 0.12
C ILE A 79 -5.42 -3.85 1.32
N MET A 80 -4.81 -3.48 2.46
CA MET A 80 -4.86 -4.28 3.69
C MET A 80 -6.28 -4.41 4.23
N ALA A 81 -7.09 -3.34 4.20
CA ALA A 81 -8.50 -3.36 4.60
C ALA A 81 -9.37 -4.28 3.73
N CYS A 82 -8.92 -4.61 2.53
CA CYS A 82 -9.55 -5.59 1.64
C CYS A 82 -8.97 -7.01 1.78
N GLN A 83 -8.17 -7.28 2.82
CA GLN A 83 -7.42 -8.53 3.00
C GLN A 83 -6.44 -8.85 1.86
N GLY A 84 -5.99 -7.82 1.14
CA GLY A 84 -4.99 -7.96 0.09
C GLY A 84 -3.58 -8.06 0.66
N PHE A 85 -2.77 -8.99 0.14
CA PHE A 85 -1.34 -9.01 0.43
C PHE A 85 -0.66 -7.81 -0.23
N VAL A 86 0.13 -7.05 0.55
CA VAL A 86 0.80 -5.83 0.11
C VAL A 86 2.30 -6.03 0.00
N LEU A 87 2.84 -5.75 -1.19
CA LEU A 87 4.27 -5.59 -1.42
C LEU A 87 4.55 -4.12 -1.79
N VAL A 88 5.29 -3.41 -0.94
CA VAL A 88 5.51 -1.97 -1.08
C VAL A 88 6.99 -1.62 -0.98
N ASN A 89 7.44 -0.56 -1.66
CA ASN A 89 8.80 -0.07 -1.47
C ASN A 89 9.02 0.42 -0.04
N TYR A 90 10.21 0.15 0.50
CA TYR A 90 10.58 0.52 1.87
C TYR A 90 10.30 2.00 2.15
N GLN A 91 9.67 2.25 3.29
CA GLN A 91 9.46 3.56 3.88
C GLN A 91 9.61 3.46 5.39
N GLU A 92 10.34 4.40 5.96
CA GLU A 92 10.62 4.43 7.39
C GLU A 92 9.35 4.48 8.25
N ASP A 93 8.36 5.26 7.83
CA ASP A 93 7.10 5.40 8.58
C ASP A 93 6.24 4.12 8.48
N LEU A 94 6.28 3.40 7.35
CA LEU A 94 5.65 2.07 7.26
C LEU A 94 6.36 1.07 8.18
N ALA A 95 7.69 1.08 8.20
CA ALA A 95 8.49 0.17 9.04
C ALA A 95 8.34 0.45 10.55
N LYS A 96 7.96 1.67 10.93
CA LYS A 96 7.64 2.03 12.33
C LYS A 96 6.22 1.58 12.71
N GLU A 97 5.29 1.63 11.79
CA GLU A 97 3.88 1.34 12.04
C GLU A 97 3.51 -0.13 11.84
N PHE A 98 4.23 -0.85 10.97
CA PHE A 98 3.94 -2.24 10.58
C PHE A 98 5.17 -3.12 10.71
N GLU A 99 4.95 -4.37 11.16
CA GLU A 99 5.98 -5.38 11.24
C GLU A 99 6.19 -6.04 9.87
N GLU A 100 7.39 -5.80 9.27
CA GLU A 100 7.76 -6.39 7.97
C GLU A 100 7.79 -7.91 8.05
N GLY A 101 7.23 -8.58 7.05
CA GLY A 101 7.13 -10.04 6.98
C GLY A 101 6.00 -10.64 7.80
N LYS A 102 5.23 -9.83 8.54
CA LYS A 102 4.12 -10.29 9.36
C LYS A 102 2.80 -9.59 9.03
N GLU A 103 2.83 -8.28 8.79
CA GLU A 103 1.64 -7.46 8.53
C GLU A 103 1.63 -6.90 7.11
N LEU A 104 2.80 -6.71 6.53
CA LEU A 104 3.04 -6.38 5.12
C LEU A 104 4.46 -6.78 4.71
N VAL A 105 4.78 -6.67 3.43
CA VAL A 105 6.13 -6.94 2.92
C VAL A 105 6.68 -5.71 2.21
N MET A 106 7.93 -5.36 2.51
CA MET A 106 8.62 -4.24 1.88
C MET A 106 9.77 -4.72 0.99
N TYR A 107 10.13 -3.92 -0.01
CA TYR A 107 11.31 -4.14 -0.85
C TYR A 107 12.13 -2.85 -0.99
N ARG A 108 13.44 -2.98 -1.23
CA ARG A 108 14.38 -1.85 -1.36
C ARG A 108 14.95 -1.71 -2.76
N SER A 109 14.90 -2.78 -3.55
CA SER A 109 15.36 -2.79 -4.95
C SER A 109 14.37 -3.53 -5.85
N LEU A 110 14.52 -3.34 -7.16
CA LEU A 110 13.71 -4.05 -8.15
C LEU A 110 13.96 -5.57 -8.10
N ASP A 111 15.23 -5.97 -7.93
CA ASP A 111 15.61 -7.38 -7.84
C ASP A 111 15.00 -8.04 -6.60
N GLU A 112 15.11 -7.38 -5.43
CA GLU A 112 14.46 -7.85 -4.19
C GLU A 112 12.95 -7.96 -4.34
N MET A 113 12.31 -7.02 -5.06
CA MET A 113 10.87 -7.11 -5.34
C MET A 113 10.54 -8.35 -6.17
N VAL A 114 11.30 -8.63 -7.23
CA VAL A 114 11.09 -9.81 -8.08
C VAL A 114 11.29 -11.10 -7.30
N GLU A 115 12.34 -11.19 -6.50
CA GLU A 115 12.61 -12.35 -5.62
C GLU A 115 11.46 -12.58 -4.62
N LYS A 116 11.00 -11.51 -3.95
CA LYS A 116 9.87 -11.60 -3.02
C LYS A 116 8.56 -11.99 -3.71
N ILE A 117 8.31 -11.51 -4.93
CA ILE A 117 7.13 -11.94 -5.71
C ILE A 117 7.21 -13.44 -5.98
N ARG A 118 8.34 -13.96 -6.49
CA ARG A 118 8.50 -15.39 -6.73
C ARG A 118 8.28 -16.21 -5.47
N TYR A 119 8.91 -15.79 -4.38
CA TYR A 119 8.76 -16.46 -3.08
C TYR A 119 7.30 -16.53 -2.64
N TYR A 120 6.61 -15.40 -2.56
CA TYR A 120 5.23 -15.36 -2.07
C TYR A 120 4.18 -15.91 -3.05
N LEU A 121 4.51 -16.09 -4.32
CA LEU A 121 3.65 -16.84 -5.25
C LEU A 121 3.65 -18.34 -4.96
N GLU A 122 4.75 -18.87 -4.43
CA GLU A 122 4.92 -20.28 -4.06
C GLU A 122 4.51 -20.56 -2.61
N HIS A 123 4.55 -19.54 -1.72
CA HIS A 123 4.24 -19.66 -0.28
C HIS A 123 2.87 -19.05 0.05
N GLU A 124 1.82 -19.73 -0.40
CA GLU A 124 0.45 -19.21 -0.29
C GLU A 124 -0.02 -19.05 1.17
N GLU A 125 0.26 -20.02 2.02
CA GLU A 125 -0.18 -19.99 3.43
C GLU A 125 0.44 -18.80 4.17
N GLU A 126 1.74 -18.58 3.99
CA GLU A 126 2.45 -17.44 4.58
C GLU A 126 1.91 -16.12 4.04
N ARG A 127 1.71 -16.00 2.72
CA ARG A 127 1.12 -14.83 2.07
C ARG A 127 -0.25 -14.50 2.65
N GLN A 128 -1.11 -15.50 2.82
CA GLN A 128 -2.45 -15.32 3.40
C GLN A 128 -2.40 -14.95 4.88
N ALA A 129 -1.46 -15.52 5.65
CA ALA A 129 -1.27 -15.16 7.05
C ALA A 129 -0.86 -13.70 7.21
N ILE A 130 0.07 -13.22 6.38
CA ILE A 130 0.51 -11.81 6.35
C ILE A 130 -0.66 -10.89 5.97
N ALA A 131 -1.42 -11.22 4.93
CA ALA A 131 -2.56 -10.44 4.50
C ALA A 131 -3.63 -10.32 5.61
N ARG A 132 -3.90 -11.42 6.32
CA ARG A 132 -4.83 -11.46 7.45
C ARG A 132 -4.34 -10.61 8.62
N ALA A 133 -3.09 -10.75 9.03
CA ALA A 133 -2.52 -9.96 10.13
C ALA A 133 -2.54 -8.46 9.82
N GLY A 134 -2.20 -8.08 8.58
CA GLY A 134 -2.31 -6.70 8.11
C GLY A 134 -3.75 -6.17 8.15
N TYR A 135 -4.72 -6.95 7.70
CA TYR A 135 -6.15 -6.62 7.78
C TYR A 135 -6.59 -6.38 9.23
N GLU A 136 -6.30 -7.31 10.13
CA GLU A 136 -6.69 -7.22 11.54
C GLU A 136 -6.14 -5.95 12.20
N LYS A 137 -4.89 -5.61 11.91
CA LYS A 137 -4.28 -4.37 12.41
C LYS A 137 -4.97 -3.12 11.87
N VAL A 138 -5.21 -3.07 10.56
CA VAL A 138 -5.85 -1.89 9.95
C VAL A 138 -7.26 -1.69 10.50
N ILE A 139 -8.05 -2.75 10.60
CA ILE A 139 -9.42 -2.66 11.15
C ILE A 139 -9.40 -2.24 12.62
N ARG A 140 -8.43 -2.69 13.41
CA ARG A 140 -8.31 -2.33 14.82
C ARG A 140 -7.82 -0.89 15.02
N GLU A 141 -6.79 -0.45 14.28
CA GLU A 141 -6.03 0.77 14.61
C GLU A 141 -6.23 1.94 13.64
N TYR A 142 -6.70 1.67 12.41
CA TYR A 142 -6.79 2.67 11.34
C TYR A 142 -8.21 3.06 10.97
N ASN A 143 -9.24 2.64 11.74
CA ASN A 143 -10.58 3.18 11.60
C ASN A 143 -10.70 4.57 12.23
N TYR A 144 -11.71 5.33 11.82
CA TYR A 144 -11.92 6.71 12.30
C TYR A 144 -12.08 6.79 13.82
N ALA A 145 -12.81 5.86 14.44
CA ALA A 145 -13.05 5.86 15.88
C ALA A 145 -11.74 5.65 16.66
N ALA A 146 -10.89 4.71 16.24
CA ALA A 146 -9.60 4.46 16.86
C ALA A 146 -8.65 5.66 16.73
N LYS A 147 -8.58 6.27 15.54
CA LYS A 147 -7.74 7.46 15.32
C LYS A 147 -8.22 8.67 16.10
N LEU A 148 -9.52 8.93 16.14
CA LEU A 148 -10.09 10.03 16.96
C LEU A 148 -9.84 9.81 18.45
N ARG A 149 -10.00 8.59 18.97
CA ARG A 149 -9.69 8.26 20.36
C ARG A 149 -8.24 8.57 20.67
N LYS A 150 -7.28 8.11 19.87
CA LYS A 150 -5.85 8.37 20.03
C LYS A 150 -5.53 9.86 20.05
N ILE A 151 -6.17 10.67 19.17
CA ILE A 151 -6.00 12.12 19.14
C ILE A 151 -6.55 12.77 20.42
N LEU A 152 -7.70 12.32 20.90
CA LEU A 152 -8.33 12.89 22.11
C LEU A 152 -7.54 12.54 23.38
N GLU A 153 -7.00 11.34 23.46
CA GLU A 153 -6.15 10.88 24.57
C GLU A 153 -4.80 11.63 24.63
N GLN A 154 -4.26 12.05 23.48
CA GLN A 154 -3.00 12.81 23.40
C GLN A 154 -3.16 14.31 23.67
N ARG A 155 -4.37 14.82 23.88
CA ARG A 155 -4.55 16.25 24.25
C ARG A 155 -3.99 16.52 25.64
N PRO A 156 -3.07 17.48 25.80
CA PRO A 156 -2.66 17.91 27.12
C PRO A 156 -3.90 18.45 27.88
N SER A 157 -4.05 18.02 29.12
CA SER A 157 -5.20 18.30 30.03
C SER A 157 -5.59 19.76 30.19
N GLY A 158 -4.78 20.69 29.67
CA GLY A 158 -4.98 22.14 29.78
C GLY A 158 -5.94 22.76 28.74
N VAL A 159 -6.23 22.08 27.61
CA VAL A 159 -7.03 22.72 26.53
C VAL A 159 -8.53 22.69 26.83
N ILE A 160 -9.01 21.73 27.63
CA ILE A 160 -10.42 21.60 27.99
C ILE A 160 -10.82 22.64 29.05
N GLN A 161 -9.88 23.09 29.88
CA GLN A 161 -10.14 24.06 30.94
C GLN A 161 -10.38 25.49 30.40
N HIS A 162 -9.76 25.83 29.26
CA HIS A 162 -9.93 27.14 28.64
C HIS A 162 -11.29 27.31 27.92
N MET A 163 -11.85 26.25 27.39
CA MET A 163 -13.16 26.30 26.73
C MET A 163 -14.34 26.32 27.70
N ARG A 164 -14.18 25.84 28.96
CA ARG A 164 -15.23 25.91 29.99
C ARG A 164 -15.35 27.30 30.66
N ASN A 165 -14.35 28.11 30.56
CA ASN A 165 -14.32 29.46 31.17
C ASN A 165 -14.67 30.58 30.19
N SER A 166 -15.05 30.24 28.94
CA SER A 166 -15.39 31.21 27.89
C SER A 166 -16.85 31.17 27.46
N PHE A 167 -17.74 30.57 28.29
CA PHE A 167 -19.20 30.63 28.14
C PHE A 167 -19.87 31.07 29.43
#